data_3aa3979fc6b2be2672cdfd03b852f090
#
_entry.id   3aa3979fc6b2be2672cdfd03b852f090
#
_cell.length_a   1.000
_cell.length_b   1.000
_cell.length_c   1.000
_cell.angle_alpha   90.00
_cell.angle_beta   90.00
_cell.angle_gamma   90.00
#
_symmetry.space_group_name_H-M   'P 1'
#
loop_
_entity.id
_entity.type
_entity.pdbx_description
1 polymer ?
#
loop_
_entity_poly.entity_id
_entity_poly.type
_entity_poly.pdbx_seq_one_letter_code
_entity_poly.pdbx_strand_id
1 'polypeptide(L)'
;MAVAQIREIAAAQRLENVRYAIRDLALVADEVTREGHTVLSLNVGDPNIFDFQTPAHLIEAVYRAMRDNKNGYAPSPGITEALDAIRAEAARKSISSVQDVFVTTGVSETVDLCLTALINPGENILTPSPDYPLYSAVLSKLGIPITTYDLNEHDEWQPDLVDIQRKISSRTRAIVLINPNNPTGSVCSQRMLGQLAEFARRHNLVIFADEIYDKLIL
;
A
#
# COMPACT_ATOMS: atom_id res chain seq x y z
N MET A 1 19.33 44.13 -24.10
CA MET A 1 19.35 43.19 -22.97
C MET A 1 19.12 41.82 -23.56
N ALA A 2 20.09 40.89 -23.42
CA ALA A 2 19.91 39.51 -23.88
C ALA A 2 18.91 38.83 -22.93
N VAL A 3 17.80 38.33 -23.47
CA VAL A 3 16.85 37.48 -22.72
C VAL A 3 17.59 36.20 -22.39
N ALA A 4 17.84 35.95 -21.10
CA ALA A 4 18.47 34.71 -20.66
C ALA A 4 17.59 33.54 -21.16
N GLN A 5 18.17 32.66 -21.97
CA GLN A 5 17.52 31.44 -22.40
C GLN A 5 17.24 30.61 -21.17
N ILE A 6 15.94 30.45 -20.82
CA ILE A 6 15.49 29.58 -19.74
C ILE A 6 15.87 28.16 -20.15
N ARG A 7 16.76 27.53 -19.42
CA ARG A 7 17.17 26.14 -19.65
C ARG A 7 15.98 25.25 -19.24
N GLU A 8 15.55 24.36 -20.11
CA GLU A 8 14.55 23.35 -19.79
C GLU A 8 15.06 22.47 -18.63
N ILE A 9 14.21 22.31 -17.60
CA ILE A 9 14.51 21.49 -16.43
C ILE A 9 13.92 20.11 -16.69
N ALA A 10 14.75 19.14 -17.01
CA ALA A 10 14.32 17.76 -17.19
C ALA A 10 13.95 17.10 -15.85
N ALA A 11 12.92 16.26 -15.88
CA ALA A 11 12.58 15.40 -14.74
C ALA A 11 13.71 14.38 -14.45
N ALA A 12 13.73 13.86 -13.21
CA ALA A 12 14.69 12.82 -12.86
C ALA A 12 14.40 11.53 -13.65
N GLN A 13 15.43 10.88 -14.20
CA GLN A 13 15.31 9.67 -15.03
C GLN A 13 14.53 8.54 -14.36
N ARG A 14 14.64 8.40 -13.03
CA ARG A 14 13.88 7.37 -12.27
C ARG A 14 12.37 7.51 -12.39
N LEU A 15 11.85 8.70 -12.75
CA LEU A 15 10.42 8.93 -12.94
C LEU A 15 9.88 8.33 -14.25
N GLU A 16 10.74 8.03 -15.22
CA GLU A 16 10.36 7.39 -16.49
C GLU A 16 9.74 5.99 -16.26
N ASN A 17 10.13 5.33 -15.16
CA ASN A 17 9.66 3.99 -14.79
C ASN A 17 8.52 4.02 -13.76
N VAL A 18 8.16 5.20 -13.24
CA VAL A 18 7.04 5.32 -12.29
C VAL A 18 5.73 5.39 -13.08
N ARG A 19 5.01 4.27 -13.11
CA ARG A 19 3.68 4.18 -13.73
C ARG A 19 2.63 3.91 -12.65
N TYR A 20 1.53 4.63 -12.73
CA TYR A 20 0.37 4.41 -11.89
C TYR A 20 -0.85 4.21 -12.79
N ALA A 21 -1.04 2.98 -13.23
CA ALA A 21 -1.98 2.61 -14.29
C ALA A 21 -3.42 3.11 -14.05
N ILE A 22 -3.86 3.19 -12.80
CA ILE A 22 -5.19 3.70 -12.43
C ILE A 22 -5.38 5.15 -12.90
N ARG A 23 -4.35 6.00 -12.79
CA ARG A 23 -4.41 7.40 -13.23
C ARG A 23 -4.35 7.53 -14.74
N ASP A 24 -3.58 6.69 -15.41
CA ASP A 24 -3.49 6.68 -16.86
C ASP A 24 -4.84 6.31 -17.48
N LEU A 25 -5.55 5.33 -16.89
CA LEU A 25 -6.90 4.95 -17.29
C LEU A 25 -7.92 6.07 -17.08
N ALA A 26 -7.79 6.88 -16.03
CA ALA A 26 -8.69 8.01 -15.78
C ALA A 26 -8.63 9.03 -16.92
N LEU A 27 -7.45 9.33 -17.46
CA LEU A 27 -7.29 10.25 -18.60
C LEU A 27 -8.00 9.74 -19.86
N VAL A 28 -7.89 8.44 -20.14
CA VAL A 28 -8.57 7.80 -21.27
C VAL A 28 -10.09 7.81 -21.06
N ALA A 29 -10.56 7.54 -19.84
CA ALA A 29 -11.98 7.58 -19.50
C ALA A 29 -12.57 8.98 -19.68
N ASP A 30 -11.84 10.03 -19.29
CA ASP A 30 -12.25 11.42 -19.49
C ASP A 30 -12.34 11.80 -20.98
N GLU A 31 -11.45 11.28 -21.82
CA GLU A 31 -11.46 11.50 -23.26
C GLU A 31 -12.69 10.84 -23.90
N VAL A 32 -12.92 9.56 -23.60
CA VAL A 32 -14.10 8.80 -24.07
C VAL A 32 -15.41 9.45 -23.62
N THR A 33 -15.45 9.99 -22.39
CA THR A 33 -16.63 10.72 -21.90
C THR A 33 -16.87 12.02 -22.67
N ARG A 34 -15.79 12.75 -23.01
CA ARG A 34 -15.90 13.97 -23.83
C ARG A 34 -16.38 13.69 -25.27
N GLU A 35 -16.14 12.49 -25.76
CA GLU A 35 -16.69 12.03 -27.07
C GLU A 35 -18.15 11.62 -26.98
N GLY A 36 -18.81 11.74 -25.84
CA GLY A 36 -20.23 11.49 -25.62
C GLY A 36 -20.58 10.05 -25.23
N HIS A 37 -19.60 9.21 -24.90
CA HIS A 37 -19.83 7.86 -24.41
C HIS A 37 -20.04 7.83 -22.89
N THR A 38 -20.83 6.86 -22.42
CA THR A 38 -20.98 6.59 -20.99
C THR A 38 -19.87 5.65 -20.53
N VAL A 39 -19.08 6.10 -19.56
CA VAL A 39 -18.02 5.29 -18.95
C VAL A 39 -18.48 4.80 -17.57
N LEU A 40 -18.44 3.48 -17.34
CA LEU A 40 -18.63 2.87 -16.03
C LEU A 40 -17.27 2.66 -15.37
N SER A 41 -16.98 3.45 -14.33
CA SER A 41 -15.71 3.39 -13.59
C SER A 41 -15.75 2.24 -12.57
N LEU A 42 -15.01 1.17 -12.84
CA LEU A 42 -14.83 0.03 -11.92
C LEU A 42 -13.41 -0.06 -11.36
N ASN A 43 -12.58 0.94 -11.62
CA ASN A 43 -11.15 0.97 -11.31
C ASN A 43 -10.82 1.69 -9.99
N VAL A 44 -11.78 2.43 -9.42
CA VAL A 44 -11.61 3.15 -8.15
C VAL A 44 -12.80 2.85 -7.24
N GLY A 45 -12.51 2.28 -6.08
CA GLY A 45 -13.51 2.09 -5.03
C GLY A 45 -13.54 3.32 -4.12
N ASP A 46 -14.41 4.27 -4.39
CA ASP A 46 -14.68 5.39 -3.48
C ASP A 46 -16.06 5.19 -2.85
N PRO A 47 -16.12 4.78 -1.57
CA PRO A 47 -17.40 4.53 -0.90
C PRO A 47 -18.32 5.76 -0.88
N ASN A 48 -17.77 6.98 -0.79
CA ASN A 48 -18.59 8.18 -0.66
C ASN A 48 -19.43 8.51 -1.89
N ILE A 49 -18.97 8.11 -3.09
CA ILE A 49 -19.75 8.32 -4.33
C ILE A 49 -20.84 7.25 -4.52
N PHE A 50 -20.85 6.21 -3.67
CA PHE A 50 -21.80 5.10 -3.69
C PHE A 50 -22.69 5.07 -2.43
N ASP A 51 -23.11 6.22 -1.93
CA ASP A 51 -24.02 6.39 -0.78
C ASP A 51 -23.46 5.96 0.59
N PHE A 52 -22.17 5.63 0.71
CA PHE A 52 -21.53 5.38 1.99
C PHE A 52 -21.00 6.68 2.59
N GLN A 53 -21.77 7.28 3.46
CA GLN A 53 -21.38 8.53 4.11
C GLN A 53 -20.44 8.29 5.30
N THR A 54 -19.57 9.26 5.55
CA THR A 54 -18.77 9.24 6.78
C THR A 54 -19.69 9.22 8.00
N PRO A 55 -19.51 8.29 8.95
CA PRO A 55 -20.35 8.20 10.13
C PRO A 55 -20.41 9.50 10.92
N ALA A 56 -21.61 9.91 11.33
CA ALA A 56 -21.83 11.21 12.00
C ALA A 56 -20.96 11.41 13.26
N HIS A 57 -20.70 10.33 14.02
CA HIS A 57 -19.87 10.42 15.22
C HIS A 57 -18.40 10.76 14.90
N LEU A 58 -17.88 10.35 13.72
CA LEU A 58 -16.53 10.71 13.28
C LEU A 58 -16.47 12.17 12.87
N ILE A 59 -17.46 12.64 12.10
CA ILE A 59 -17.57 14.05 11.72
C ILE A 59 -17.60 14.94 12.95
N GLU A 60 -18.42 14.59 13.93
CA GLU A 60 -18.57 15.34 15.18
C GLU A 60 -17.28 15.32 16.02
N ALA A 61 -16.56 14.19 16.07
CA ALA A 61 -15.30 14.10 16.78
C ALA A 61 -14.22 15.03 16.19
N VAL A 62 -14.11 15.06 14.85
CA VAL A 62 -13.18 15.97 14.15
C VAL A 62 -13.58 17.43 14.40
N TYR A 63 -14.87 17.76 14.28
CA TYR A 63 -15.38 19.11 14.51
C TYR A 63 -15.07 19.60 15.93
N ARG A 64 -15.30 18.78 16.96
CA ARG A 64 -14.95 19.11 18.35
C ARG A 64 -13.46 19.33 18.53
N ALA A 65 -12.63 18.45 18.01
CA ALA A 65 -11.18 18.59 18.11
C ALA A 65 -10.70 19.91 17.50
N MET A 66 -11.25 20.30 16.35
CA MET A 66 -10.94 21.58 15.72
C MET A 66 -11.38 22.78 16.59
N ARG A 67 -12.58 22.74 17.15
CA ARG A 67 -13.09 23.80 18.06
C ARG A 67 -12.30 23.88 19.34
N ASP A 68 -11.84 22.79 19.88
CA ASP A 68 -11.02 22.70 21.08
C ASP A 68 -9.56 23.09 20.83
N ASN A 69 -9.29 23.68 19.66
CA ASN A 69 -7.97 24.16 19.23
C ASN A 69 -6.89 23.07 19.20
N LYS A 70 -7.26 21.81 18.92
CA LYS A 70 -6.33 20.70 18.71
C LYS A 70 -5.78 20.69 17.27
N ASN A 71 -5.37 21.89 16.79
CA ASN A 71 -4.95 22.11 15.40
C ASN A 71 -3.41 22.26 15.26
N GLY A 72 -2.68 22.07 16.36
CA GLY A 72 -1.23 22.22 16.39
C GLY A 72 -0.47 20.99 15.89
N TYR A 73 0.85 21.06 15.97
CA TYR A 73 1.71 19.92 15.67
C TYR A 73 1.48 18.76 16.64
N ALA A 74 1.42 17.56 16.10
CA ALA A 74 1.44 16.32 16.87
C ALA A 74 2.88 15.80 17.01
N PRO A 75 3.16 14.92 17.99
CA PRO A 75 4.38 14.14 18.01
C PRO A 75 4.55 13.30 16.74
N SER A 76 5.78 13.12 16.26
CA SER A 76 6.05 12.40 15.00
C SER A 76 5.40 11.01 14.88
N PRO A 77 5.33 10.18 15.94
CA PRO A 77 4.63 8.90 15.84
C PRO A 77 3.10 9.01 15.84
N GLY A 78 2.55 10.15 16.31
CA GLY A 78 1.14 10.37 16.51
C GLY A 78 0.82 10.78 17.98
N ILE A 79 -0.43 11.17 18.22
CA ILE A 79 -0.90 11.50 19.58
C ILE A 79 -1.09 10.22 20.40
N THR A 80 -0.89 10.31 21.72
CA THR A 80 -0.94 9.16 22.63
C THR A 80 -2.26 8.39 22.52
N GLU A 81 -3.38 9.10 22.45
CA GLU A 81 -4.70 8.49 22.34
C GLU A 81 -4.87 7.63 21.08
N ALA A 82 -4.28 8.06 19.96
CA ALA A 82 -4.32 7.29 18.71
C ALA A 82 -3.40 6.06 18.80
N LEU A 83 -2.19 6.22 19.35
CA LEU A 83 -1.25 5.11 19.53
C LEU A 83 -1.83 4.03 20.46
N ASP A 84 -2.48 4.44 21.56
CA ASP A 84 -3.11 3.52 22.50
C ASP A 84 -4.31 2.79 21.89
N ALA A 85 -5.11 3.49 21.09
CA ALA A 85 -6.22 2.87 20.35
C ALA A 85 -5.72 1.79 19.36
N ILE A 86 -4.61 2.06 18.65
CA ILE A 86 -4.00 1.10 17.72
C ILE A 86 -3.42 -0.10 18.49
N ARG A 87 -2.74 0.12 19.61
CA ARG A 87 -2.25 -0.99 20.48
C ARG A 87 -3.39 -1.85 21.00
N ALA A 88 -4.50 -1.22 21.40
CA ALA A 88 -5.69 -1.95 21.83
C ALA A 88 -6.31 -2.79 20.69
N GLU A 89 -6.32 -2.27 19.45
CA GLU A 89 -6.76 -3.04 18.28
C GLU A 89 -5.83 -4.21 17.98
N ALA A 90 -4.51 -4.00 18.04
CA ALA A 90 -3.53 -5.08 17.89
C ALA A 90 -3.74 -6.18 18.95
N ALA A 91 -3.99 -5.81 20.20
CA ALA A 91 -4.29 -6.76 21.26
C ALA A 91 -5.57 -7.56 21.01
N ARG A 92 -6.64 -6.93 20.47
CA ARG A 92 -7.87 -7.63 20.06
C ARG A 92 -7.62 -8.64 18.95
N LYS A 93 -6.68 -8.37 18.06
CA LYS A 93 -6.21 -9.28 17.01
C LYS A 93 -5.19 -10.31 17.50
N SER A 94 -4.93 -10.39 18.81
CA SER A 94 -3.94 -11.28 19.44
C SER A 94 -2.50 -11.03 18.97
N ILE A 95 -2.17 -9.82 18.54
CA ILE A 95 -0.81 -9.39 18.21
C ILE A 95 -0.14 -8.97 19.54
N SER A 96 0.76 -9.79 20.05
CA SER A 96 1.29 -9.65 21.42
C SER A 96 2.65 -8.93 21.51
N SER A 97 3.40 -8.86 20.43
CA SER A 97 4.79 -8.35 20.43
C SER A 97 4.93 -7.05 19.62
N VAL A 98 4.05 -6.08 19.88
CA VAL A 98 4.11 -4.77 19.22
C VAL A 98 5.36 -4.02 19.71
N GLN A 99 6.32 -3.79 18.82
CA GLN A 99 7.54 -3.05 19.12
C GLN A 99 7.28 -1.55 19.14
N ASP A 100 6.61 -1.04 18.09
CA ASP A 100 6.24 0.37 18.00
C ASP A 100 4.99 0.58 17.14
N VAL A 101 4.42 1.79 17.21
CA VAL A 101 3.23 2.20 16.48
C VAL A 101 3.43 3.61 15.94
N PHE A 102 3.06 3.80 14.68
CA PHE A 102 3.10 5.10 14.01
C PHE A 102 1.77 5.38 13.32
N VAL A 103 1.31 6.62 13.39
CA VAL A 103 0.18 7.13 12.62
C VAL A 103 0.72 7.84 11.39
N THR A 104 0.22 7.47 10.22
CA THR A 104 0.62 8.04 8.94
C THR A 104 -0.58 8.60 8.17
N THR A 105 -0.32 9.38 7.13
CA THR A 105 -1.34 9.86 6.20
C THR A 105 -1.74 8.72 5.23
N GLY A 106 -2.39 7.70 5.79
CA GLY A 106 -2.79 6.49 5.07
C GLY A 106 -1.64 5.51 4.81
N VAL A 107 -2.00 4.32 4.31
CA VAL A 107 -1.06 3.22 4.03
C VAL A 107 0.00 3.64 3.01
N SER A 108 -0.31 4.57 2.09
CA SER A 108 0.64 5.01 1.07
C SER A 108 1.91 5.64 1.66
N GLU A 109 1.78 6.45 2.70
CA GLU A 109 2.93 7.01 3.40
C GLU A 109 3.69 5.92 4.17
N THR A 110 2.98 5.00 4.81
CA THR A 110 3.59 3.85 5.49
C THR A 110 4.46 3.03 4.56
N VAL A 111 3.97 2.68 3.37
CA VAL A 111 4.71 1.91 2.37
C VAL A 111 5.96 2.67 1.92
N ASP A 112 5.84 3.96 1.63
CA ASP A 112 6.98 4.79 1.22
C ASP A 112 8.06 4.87 2.30
N LEU A 113 7.68 5.14 3.54
CA LEU A 113 8.59 5.24 4.67
C LEU A 113 9.28 3.91 4.97
N CYS A 114 8.50 2.82 5.04
CA CYS A 114 9.03 1.51 5.39
C CYS A 114 9.97 0.96 4.32
N LEU A 115 9.63 1.09 3.04
CA LEU A 115 10.50 0.65 1.95
C LEU A 115 11.78 1.48 1.89
N THR A 116 11.67 2.81 2.08
CA THR A 116 12.84 3.70 2.13
C THR A 116 13.78 3.35 3.30
N ALA A 117 13.22 2.98 4.45
CA ALA A 117 14.02 2.66 5.64
C ALA A 117 14.66 1.26 5.58
N LEU A 118 14.05 0.31 4.86
CA LEU A 118 14.46 -1.09 4.89
C LEU A 118 15.42 -1.49 3.76
N ILE A 119 15.28 -0.89 2.55
CA ILE A 119 15.89 -1.45 1.34
C ILE A 119 17.03 -0.56 0.84
N ASN A 120 18.21 -1.17 0.69
CA ASN A 120 19.38 -0.52 0.11
C ASN A 120 19.45 -0.73 -1.41
N PRO A 121 20.23 0.11 -2.13
CA PRO A 121 20.52 -0.13 -3.54
C PRO A 121 21.09 -1.53 -3.78
N GLY A 122 20.53 -2.24 -4.75
CA GLY A 122 20.92 -3.62 -5.10
C GLY A 122 20.23 -4.71 -4.29
N GLU A 123 19.45 -4.37 -3.27
CA GLU A 123 18.51 -5.28 -2.60
C GLU A 123 17.14 -5.28 -3.30
N ASN A 124 16.28 -6.22 -2.97
CA ASN A 124 14.91 -6.31 -3.50
C ASN A 124 13.91 -6.79 -2.46
N ILE A 125 12.64 -6.67 -2.79
CA ILE A 125 11.52 -7.31 -2.10
C ILE A 125 10.68 -8.11 -3.09
N LEU A 126 9.92 -9.06 -2.58
CA LEU A 126 8.92 -9.79 -3.36
C LEU A 126 7.54 -9.15 -3.14
N THR A 127 6.87 -8.75 -4.22
CA THR A 127 5.49 -8.27 -4.23
C THR A 127 4.58 -9.26 -4.94
N PRO A 128 3.28 -9.37 -4.59
CA PRO A 128 2.38 -10.27 -5.30
C PRO A 128 2.13 -9.81 -6.75
N SER A 129 1.68 -10.71 -7.60
CA SER A 129 1.17 -10.40 -8.94
C SER A 129 -0.10 -11.22 -9.21
N PRO A 130 -1.26 -10.56 -9.44
CA PRO A 130 -1.48 -9.11 -9.50
C PRO A 130 -1.37 -8.44 -8.12
N ASP A 131 -1.00 -7.14 -8.11
CA ASP A 131 -0.83 -6.35 -6.89
C ASP A 131 -1.50 -4.97 -6.96
N TYR A 132 -1.47 -4.27 -5.83
CA TYR A 132 -1.79 -2.85 -5.77
C TYR A 132 -0.59 -2.03 -6.28
N PRO A 133 -0.79 -1.14 -7.30
CA PRO A 133 0.31 -0.47 -8.01
C PRO A 133 1.22 0.43 -7.17
N LEU A 134 0.85 0.71 -5.92
CA LEU A 134 1.64 1.56 -5.03
C LEU A 134 3.02 0.97 -4.74
N TYR A 135 3.11 -0.34 -4.49
CA TYR A 135 4.39 -0.99 -4.16
C TYR A 135 5.38 -0.87 -5.32
N SER A 136 4.93 -1.19 -6.52
CA SER A 136 5.76 -1.06 -7.73
C SER A 136 6.13 0.40 -8.03
N ALA A 137 5.23 1.35 -7.80
CA ALA A 137 5.51 2.78 -7.98
C ALA A 137 6.56 3.29 -6.99
N VAL A 138 6.48 2.91 -5.71
CA VAL A 138 7.46 3.30 -4.68
C VAL A 138 8.82 2.66 -4.96
N LEU A 139 8.87 1.37 -5.31
CA LEU A 139 10.11 0.69 -5.68
C LEU A 139 10.79 1.37 -6.88
N SER A 140 10.03 1.71 -7.92
CA SER A 140 10.52 2.45 -9.08
C SER A 140 11.07 3.81 -8.69
N LYS A 141 10.36 4.56 -7.82
CA LYS A 141 10.81 5.85 -7.27
C LYS A 141 12.15 5.72 -6.54
N LEU A 142 12.34 4.63 -5.81
CA LEU A 142 13.59 4.33 -5.08
C LEU A 142 14.70 3.77 -5.98
N GLY A 143 14.40 3.43 -7.25
CA GLY A 143 15.35 2.77 -8.15
C GLY A 143 15.58 1.30 -7.78
N ILE A 144 14.66 0.67 -7.09
CA ILE A 144 14.72 -0.74 -6.68
C ILE A 144 14.04 -1.61 -7.74
N PRO A 145 14.66 -2.72 -8.18
CA PRO A 145 14.04 -3.64 -9.13
C PRO A 145 12.76 -4.24 -8.57
N ILE A 146 11.69 -4.22 -9.37
CA ILE A 146 10.43 -4.88 -9.04
C ILE A 146 10.62 -6.38 -9.26
N THR A 147 10.36 -7.17 -8.22
CA THR A 147 10.38 -8.63 -8.27
C THR A 147 9.04 -9.14 -7.75
N THR A 148 8.23 -9.72 -8.63
CA THR A 148 6.90 -10.21 -8.27
C THR A 148 6.90 -11.73 -8.07
N TYR A 149 6.01 -12.21 -7.20
CA TYR A 149 5.64 -13.62 -7.11
C TYR A 149 4.18 -13.79 -7.56
N ASP A 150 3.87 -14.94 -8.13
CA ASP A 150 2.57 -15.19 -8.72
C ASP A 150 1.52 -15.56 -7.66
N LEU A 151 0.32 -15.03 -7.81
CA LEU A 151 -0.89 -15.53 -7.16
C LEU A 151 -1.55 -16.54 -8.11
N ASN A 152 -1.83 -17.74 -7.63
CA ASN A 152 -2.37 -18.82 -8.46
C ASN A 152 -3.89 -18.67 -8.67
N GLU A 153 -4.30 -18.25 -9.85
CA GLU A 153 -5.71 -18.08 -10.21
C GLU A 153 -6.53 -19.38 -10.05
N HIS A 154 -5.90 -20.53 -10.29
CA HIS A 154 -6.55 -21.84 -10.17
C HIS A 154 -6.66 -22.35 -8.72
N ASP A 155 -6.02 -21.67 -7.78
CA ASP A 155 -6.07 -21.96 -6.35
C ASP A 155 -6.52 -20.71 -5.58
N GLU A 156 -7.65 -20.14 -5.98
CA GLU A 156 -8.28 -18.98 -5.32
C GLU A 156 -7.31 -17.81 -5.09
N TRP A 157 -6.38 -17.60 -6.01
CA TRP A 157 -5.35 -16.57 -5.93
C TRP A 157 -4.44 -16.68 -4.70
N GLN A 158 -4.22 -17.90 -4.18
CA GLN A 158 -3.24 -18.11 -3.12
C GLN A 158 -1.82 -17.85 -3.64
N PRO A 159 -0.89 -17.37 -2.79
CA PRO A 159 0.53 -17.20 -3.14
C PRO A 159 1.17 -18.51 -3.62
N ASP A 160 1.87 -18.48 -4.75
CA ASP A 160 2.64 -19.62 -5.24
C ASP A 160 4.00 -19.70 -4.50
N LEU A 161 4.08 -20.59 -3.52
CA LEU A 161 5.31 -20.81 -2.75
C LEU A 161 6.47 -21.35 -3.58
N VAL A 162 6.19 -22.06 -4.67
CA VAL A 162 7.24 -22.58 -5.57
C VAL A 162 7.85 -21.43 -6.35
N ASP A 163 7.02 -20.50 -6.80
CA ASP A 163 7.48 -19.31 -7.49
C ASP A 163 8.24 -18.37 -6.54
N ILE A 164 7.74 -18.13 -5.34
CA ILE A 164 8.44 -17.38 -4.28
C ILE A 164 9.84 -17.99 -4.05
N GLN A 165 9.94 -19.32 -3.90
CA GLN A 165 11.21 -20.00 -3.67
C GLN A 165 12.19 -19.84 -4.83
N ARG A 166 11.72 -19.72 -6.07
CA ARG A 166 12.56 -19.50 -7.26
C ARG A 166 13.12 -18.07 -7.32
N LYS A 167 12.33 -17.10 -6.83
CA LYS A 167 12.58 -15.66 -6.98
C LYS A 167 13.37 -15.06 -5.80
N ILE A 168 13.41 -15.75 -4.67
CA ILE A 168 14.20 -15.31 -3.51
C ILE A 168 15.70 -15.40 -3.79
N SER A 169 16.44 -14.45 -3.27
CA SER A 169 17.90 -14.41 -3.32
C SER A 169 18.49 -13.91 -1.99
N SER A 170 19.82 -13.95 -1.85
CA SER A 170 20.50 -13.37 -0.68
C SER A 170 20.32 -11.85 -0.55
N ARG A 171 19.81 -11.19 -1.60
CA ARG A 171 19.51 -9.76 -1.60
C ARG A 171 18.05 -9.44 -1.29
N THR A 172 17.20 -10.45 -1.14
CA THR A 172 15.80 -10.26 -0.82
C THR A 172 15.62 -9.92 0.66
N ARG A 173 15.00 -8.79 0.96
CA ARG A 173 14.83 -8.26 2.32
C ARG A 173 13.45 -8.49 2.89
N ALA A 174 12.44 -8.51 2.05
CA ALA A 174 11.06 -8.59 2.50
C ALA A 174 10.17 -9.29 1.47
N ILE A 175 9.00 -9.70 1.95
CA ILE A 175 7.86 -10.15 1.14
C ILE A 175 6.64 -9.32 1.51
N VAL A 176 5.90 -8.85 0.52
CA VAL A 176 4.63 -8.14 0.69
C VAL A 176 3.48 -9.14 0.59
N LEU A 177 2.58 -9.08 1.55
CA LEU A 177 1.32 -9.82 1.56
C LEU A 177 0.17 -8.81 1.68
N ILE A 178 -0.64 -8.69 0.65
CA ILE A 178 -1.87 -7.87 0.67
C ILE A 178 -3.04 -8.83 0.94
N ASN A 179 -3.69 -8.69 2.11
CA ASN A 179 -4.70 -9.67 2.54
C ASN A 179 -5.83 -9.02 3.35
N PRO A 180 -7.05 -8.91 2.83
CA PRO A 180 -7.50 -9.35 1.48
C PRO A 180 -6.78 -8.65 0.33
N ASN A 181 -6.55 -9.36 -0.78
CA ASN A 181 -5.76 -8.83 -1.89
C ASN A 181 -6.53 -7.83 -2.75
N ASN A 182 -5.84 -6.79 -3.17
CA ASN A 182 -6.26 -5.88 -4.23
C ASN A 182 -5.37 -6.12 -5.45
N PRO A 183 -5.90 -6.52 -6.64
CA PRO A 183 -7.30 -6.37 -7.07
C PRO A 183 -8.16 -7.62 -6.99
N THR A 184 -7.66 -8.80 -6.60
CA THR A 184 -8.38 -10.06 -6.74
C THR A 184 -9.53 -10.25 -5.75
N GLY A 185 -9.49 -9.55 -4.61
CA GLY A 185 -10.42 -9.76 -3.49
C GLY A 185 -10.18 -11.06 -2.72
N SER A 186 -9.15 -11.83 -3.07
CA SER A 186 -8.85 -13.10 -2.43
C SER A 186 -8.38 -12.94 -0.99
N VAL A 187 -8.69 -13.93 -0.18
CA VAL A 187 -8.25 -14.03 1.22
C VAL A 187 -7.33 -15.23 1.36
N CYS A 188 -6.15 -15.03 1.93
CA CYS A 188 -5.21 -16.11 2.18
C CYS A 188 -5.76 -17.08 3.23
N SER A 189 -5.68 -18.36 2.95
CA SER A 189 -6.04 -19.40 3.91
C SER A 189 -5.10 -19.38 5.13
N GLN A 190 -5.60 -19.76 6.30
CA GLN A 190 -4.80 -19.89 7.52
C GLN A 190 -3.55 -20.78 7.31
N ARG A 191 -3.70 -21.83 6.50
CA ARG A 191 -2.59 -22.71 6.11
C ARG A 191 -1.53 -21.94 5.32
N MET A 192 -1.95 -21.16 4.31
CA MET A 192 -1.03 -20.37 3.48
C MET A 192 -0.31 -19.31 4.30
N LEU A 193 -1.01 -18.61 5.18
CA LEU A 193 -0.41 -17.64 6.10
C LEU A 193 0.68 -18.28 6.97
N GLY A 194 0.42 -19.46 7.53
CA GLY A 194 1.40 -20.23 8.31
C GLY A 194 2.63 -20.64 7.48
N GLN A 195 2.42 -21.05 6.23
CA GLN A 195 3.52 -21.42 5.33
C GLN A 195 4.38 -20.22 4.94
N LEU A 196 3.75 -19.06 4.64
CA LEU A 196 4.47 -17.82 4.35
C LEU A 196 5.26 -17.31 5.56
N ALA A 197 4.68 -17.35 6.75
CA ALA A 197 5.36 -16.92 7.96
C ALA A 197 6.60 -17.80 8.23
N GLU A 198 6.47 -19.12 8.11
CA GLU A 198 7.59 -20.04 8.26
C GLU A 198 8.65 -19.85 7.16
N PHE A 199 8.22 -19.60 5.92
CA PHE A 199 9.13 -19.28 4.83
C PHE A 199 9.93 -18.01 5.13
N ALA A 200 9.26 -16.94 5.51
CA ALA A 200 9.90 -15.66 5.85
C ALA A 200 10.89 -15.83 7.01
N ARG A 201 10.52 -16.59 8.06
CA ARG A 201 11.39 -16.89 9.20
C ARG A 201 12.67 -17.61 8.76
N ARG A 202 12.55 -18.65 7.92
CA ARG A 202 13.72 -19.43 7.42
C ARG A 202 14.68 -18.59 6.58
N HIS A 203 14.16 -17.62 5.85
CA HIS A 203 14.95 -16.77 4.95
C HIS A 203 15.27 -15.40 5.55
N ASN A 204 14.92 -15.17 6.82
CA ASN A 204 15.14 -13.90 7.54
C ASN A 204 14.54 -12.70 6.78
N LEU A 205 13.30 -12.84 6.29
CA LEU A 205 12.57 -11.80 5.59
C LEU A 205 11.64 -11.04 6.52
N VAL A 206 11.49 -9.75 6.28
CA VAL A 206 10.39 -8.95 6.83
C VAL A 206 9.11 -9.24 6.05
N ILE A 207 7.98 -9.43 6.72
CA ILE A 207 6.68 -9.49 6.08
C ILE A 207 6.02 -8.12 6.20
N PHE A 208 5.67 -7.52 5.06
CA PHE A 208 4.74 -6.40 4.99
C PHE A 208 3.33 -6.97 4.88
N ALA A 209 2.58 -6.98 5.96
CA ALA A 209 1.18 -7.39 5.99
C ALA A 209 0.29 -6.17 5.76
N ASP A 210 -0.16 -6.00 4.52
CA ASP A 210 -1.11 -4.95 4.16
C ASP A 210 -2.53 -5.48 4.37
N GLU A 211 -3.16 -5.00 5.44
CA GLU A 211 -4.47 -5.44 5.91
C GLU A 211 -5.53 -4.34 5.77
N ILE A 212 -5.41 -3.46 4.77
CA ILE A 212 -6.35 -2.34 4.58
C ILE A 212 -7.82 -2.79 4.48
N TYR A 213 -8.06 -4.02 4.01
CA TYR A 213 -9.39 -4.58 3.83
C TYR A 213 -9.78 -5.64 4.89
N ASP A 214 -9.06 -5.74 5.99
CA ASP A 214 -9.26 -6.80 7.00
C ASP A 214 -10.68 -6.89 7.57
N LYS A 215 -11.43 -5.79 7.54
CA LYS A 215 -12.83 -5.70 8.03
C LYS A 215 -13.88 -5.78 6.93
N LEU A 216 -13.47 -6.01 5.68
CA LEU A 216 -14.36 -6.13 4.51
C LEU A 216 -14.47 -7.58 4.00
N ILE A 217 -14.24 -8.56 4.86
CA ILE A 217 -14.44 -9.98 4.55
C ILE A 217 -15.91 -10.30 4.73
N LEU A 218 -16.57 -10.81 3.68
CA LEU A 218 -17.98 -11.22 3.65
C LEU A 218 -18.14 -12.70 4.00
#